data_6074e2b9e5c0afb6ee08c0e7e469f463
#
_entry.id   6074e2b9e5c0afb6ee08c0e7e469f463
#
_cell.length_a   1.000
_cell.length_b   1.000
_cell.length_c   1.000
_cell.angle_alpha   90.00
_cell.angle_beta   90.00
_cell.angle_gamma   90.00
#
_symmetry.space_group_name_H-M   'P 1'
#
loop_
_entity.id
_entity.type
_entity.pdbx_description
1 polymer ?
#
loop_
_entity_poly.entity_id
_entity_poly.type
_entity_poly.pdbx_seq_one_letter_code
_entity_poly.pdbx_strand_id
1 'polypeptide(L)'
;MIKIATPKLALREAAEKRGRRGETLAALLLVCKGYRILGRRVKTRAGEIDLIAKSPSGVVCFIEVKSRPDEGLATDSIGPRQRGRIVRAAELYLAGKSSPARFDVISVVPKRLPRHFKDAWRPDDL
;
A
#
# COMPACT_ATOMS: atom_id res chain seq x y z
N MET A 1 -24.88 -9.88 -23.31
CA MET A 1 -24.97 -8.44 -23.07
C MET A 1 -23.64 -7.79 -23.41
N ILE A 2 -23.65 -6.80 -24.29
CA ILE A 2 -22.43 -6.15 -24.73
C ILE A 2 -22.11 -5.02 -23.75
N LYS A 3 -20.92 -5.07 -23.18
CA LYS A 3 -20.44 -4.01 -22.31
C LYS A 3 -19.87 -2.89 -23.19
N ILE A 4 -20.49 -1.72 -23.14
CA ILE A 4 -20.00 -0.56 -23.86
C ILE A 4 -19.05 0.19 -22.96
N ALA A 5 -17.76 0.24 -23.35
CA ALA A 5 -16.75 0.97 -22.59
C ALA A 5 -16.87 2.46 -22.90
N THR A 6 -17.22 3.27 -21.89
CA THR A 6 -17.15 4.72 -22.00
C THR A 6 -15.70 5.15 -21.72
N PRO A 7 -15.25 6.33 -22.19
CA PRO A 7 -13.91 6.82 -21.86
C PRO A 7 -13.65 6.86 -20.35
N LYS A 8 -14.64 7.26 -19.56
CA LYS A 8 -14.52 7.28 -18.10
C LYS A 8 -14.34 5.89 -17.50
N LEU A 9 -15.10 4.91 -18.02
CA LEU A 9 -14.98 3.52 -17.58
C LEU A 9 -13.63 2.95 -17.97
N ALA A 10 -13.16 3.22 -19.20
CA ALA A 10 -11.87 2.74 -19.67
C ALA A 10 -10.73 3.30 -18.81
N LEU A 11 -10.80 4.58 -18.41
CA LEU A 11 -9.81 5.19 -17.53
C LEU A 11 -9.82 4.55 -16.14
N ARG A 12 -11.01 4.24 -15.62
CA ARG A 12 -11.16 3.58 -14.33
C ARG A 12 -10.57 2.18 -14.35
N GLU A 13 -10.87 1.41 -15.38
CA GLU A 13 -10.34 0.04 -15.54
C GLU A 13 -8.82 0.04 -15.67
N ALA A 14 -8.27 1.00 -16.43
CA ALA A 14 -6.82 1.14 -16.57
C ALA A 14 -6.17 1.48 -15.23
N ALA A 15 -6.79 2.36 -14.43
CA ALA A 15 -6.29 2.72 -13.12
C ALA A 15 -6.31 1.54 -12.15
N GLU A 16 -7.37 0.75 -12.15
CA GLU A 16 -7.48 -0.45 -11.32
C GLU A 16 -6.42 -1.48 -11.69
N LYS A 17 -6.20 -1.69 -12.99
CA LYS A 17 -5.19 -2.63 -13.48
C LYS A 17 -3.79 -2.18 -13.08
N ARG A 18 -3.49 -0.89 -13.20
CA ARG A 18 -2.21 -0.32 -12.77
C ARG A 18 -2.00 -0.49 -11.27
N GLY A 19 -3.05 -0.28 -10.48
CA GLY A 19 -3.01 -0.48 -9.03
C GLY A 19 -2.67 -1.91 -8.66
N ARG A 20 -3.31 -2.89 -9.31
CA ARG A 20 -3.04 -4.30 -9.04
C ARG A 20 -1.62 -4.70 -9.44
N ARG A 21 -1.12 -4.20 -10.57
CA ARG A 21 0.28 -4.43 -10.99
C ARG A 21 1.25 -3.81 -10.00
N GLY A 22 0.94 -2.60 -9.54
CA GLY A 22 1.77 -1.91 -8.56
C GLY A 22 1.88 -2.69 -7.26
N GLU A 23 0.77 -3.21 -6.76
CA GLU A 23 0.76 -4.02 -5.55
C GLU A 23 1.57 -5.30 -5.72
N THR A 24 1.46 -5.96 -6.88
CA THR A 24 2.23 -7.16 -7.18
C THR A 24 3.72 -6.88 -7.22
N LEU A 25 4.12 -5.80 -7.89
CA LEU A 25 5.53 -5.39 -7.96
C LEU A 25 6.06 -5.03 -6.57
N ALA A 26 5.26 -4.33 -5.77
CA ALA A 26 5.64 -3.99 -4.40
C ALA A 26 5.83 -5.24 -3.55
N ALA A 27 4.92 -6.21 -3.67
CA ALA A 27 5.04 -7.48 -2.93
C ALA A 27 6.30 -8.25 -3.35
N LEU A 28 6.60 -8.28 -4.65
CA LEU A 28 7.81 -8.93 -5.16
C LEU A 28 9.06 -8.26 -4.62
N LEU A 29 9.09 -6.93 -4.60
CA LEU A 29 10.22 -6.20 -4.03
C LEU A 29 10.45 -6.59 -2.57
N LEU A 30 9.38 -6.65 -1.78
CA LEU A 30 9.46 -7.00 -0.37
C LEU A 30 10.00 -8.42 -0.18
N VAL A 31 9.50 -9.38 -0.96
CA VAL A 31 9.98 -10.77 -0.90
C VAL A 31 11.48 -10.83 -1.23
N CYS A 32 11.92 -10.10 -2.26
CA CYS A 32 13.33 -10.03 -2.63
C CYS A 32 14.20 -9.42 -1.52
N LYS A 33 13.62 -8.56 -0.68
CA LYS A 33 14.29 -7.95 0.45
C LYS A 33 14.23 -8.80 1.73
N GLY A 34 13.65 -9.99 1.64
CA GLY A 34 13.53 -10.90 2.78
C GLY A 34 12.32 -10.66 3.67
N TYR A 35 11.36 -9.85 3.23
CA TYR A 35 10.10 -9.65 3.94
C TYR A 35 9.16 -10.81 3.68
N ARG A 36 8.33 -11.10 4.67
CA ARG A 36 7.29 -12.11 4.55
C ARG A 36 5.95 -11.41 4.37
N ILE A 37 5.26 -11.71 3.28
CA ILE A 37 3.94 -11.12 3.03
C ILE A 37 2.91 -11.80 3.93
N LEU A 38 2.24 -11.01 4.77
CA LEU A 38 1.21 -11.48 5.69
C LEU A 38 -0.19 -11.31 5.11
N GLY A 39 -0.38 -10.33 4.24
CA GLY A 39 -1.66 -10.11 3.61
C GLY A 39 -1.59 -9.09 2.49
N ARG A 40 -2.53 -9.19 1.56
CA ARG A 40 -2.71 -8.26 0.44
C ARG A 40 -4.15 -7.81 0.43
N ARG A 41 -4.38 -6.50 0.24
CA ARG A 41 -5.73 -5.92 0.21
C ARG A 41 -6.56 -6.37 1.40
N VAL A 42 -5.99 -6.20 2.58
CA VAL A 42 -6.63 -6.64 3.82
C VAL A 42 -7.73 -5.66 4.16
N LYS A 43 -8.97 -6.16 4.18
CA LYS A 43 -10.14 -5.33 4.48
C LYS A 43 -10.45 -5.37 5.96
N THR A 44 -10.70 -4.19 6.52
CA THR A 44 -11.13 -4.03 7.91
C THR A 44 -12.33 -3.10 7.95
N ARG A 45 -12.98 -3.01 9.09
CA ARG A 45 -14.09 -2.06 9.29
C ARG A 45 -13.65 -0.61 9.13
N ALA A 46 -12.37 -0.33 9.36
CA ALA A 46 -11.83 1.02 9.26
C ALA A 46 -11.34 1.37 7.85
N GLY A 47 -11.09 0.38 7.02
CA GLY A 47 -10.60 0.56 5.66
C GLY A 47 -9.74 -0.61 5.20
N GLU A 48 -9.13 -0.45 4.03
CA GLU A 48 -8.30 -1.48 3.39
C GLU A 48 -6.83 -1.10 3.49
N ILE A 49 -5.99 -2.10 3.76
CA ILE A 49 -4.53 -1.94 3.77
C ILE A 49 -3.99 -2.69 2.55
N ASP A 50 -3.19 -2.01 1.73
CA ASP A 50 -2.69 -2.58 0.48
C ASP A 50 -1.83 -3.81 0.70
N LEU A 51 -0.83 -3.71 1.58
CA LEU A 51 0.05 -4.82 1.92
C LEU A 51 0.37 -4.80 3.41
N ILE A 52 0.45 -5.99 3.98
CA ILE A 52 0.97 -6.18 5.33
C ILE A 52 2.10 -7.18 5.22
N ALA A 53 3.27 -6.83 5.73
CA ALA A 53 4.46 -7.68 5.63
C ALA A 53 5.24 -7.64 6.93
N LYS A 54 5.98 -8.71 7.19
CA LYS A 54 6.86 -8.79 8.35
C LYS A 54 8.30 -8.64 7.86
N SER A 55 9.01 -7.68 8.43
CA SER A 55 10.40 -7.43 8.05
C SER A 55 11.32 -8.57 8.55
N PRO A 56 12.54 -8.67 8.00
CA PRO A 56 13.51 -9.65 8.51
C PRO A 56 13.78 -9.53 10.02
N SER A 57 13.65 -8.32 10.56
CA SER A 57 13.85 -8.06 11.99
C SER A 57 12.58 -8.29 12.83
N GLY A 58 11.46 -8.69 12.22
CA GLY A 58 10.25 -9.01 12.95
C GLY A 58 9.26 -7.86 13.15
N VAL A 59 9.43 -6.77 12.42
CA VAL A 59 8.51 -5.63 12.48
C VAL A 59 7.35 -5.86 11.52
N VAL A 60 6.12 -5.66 11.99
CA VAL A 60 4.93 -5.72 11.14
C VAL A 60 4.79 -4.39 10.40
N CYS A 61 4.86 -4.44 9.09
CA CYS A 61 4.82 -3.25 8.24
C CYS A 61 3.47 -3.14 7.55
N PHE A 62 2.81 -1.99 7.72
CA PHE A 62 1.57 -1.68 7.02
C PHE A 62 1.93 -0.75 5.87
N ILE A 63 1.72 -1.20 4.65
CA ILE A 63 2.31 -0.60 3.46
C ILE A 63 1.23 -0.07 2.54
N GLU A 64 1.32 1.22 2.22
CA GLU A 64 0.50 1.85 1.19
C GLU A 64 1.28 1.82 -0.11
N VAL A 65 0.67 1.32 -1.17
CA VAL A 65 1.28 1.27 -2.50
C VAL A 65 0.74 2.42 -3.32
N LYS A 66 1.65 3.28 -3.78
CA LYS A 66 1.32 4.42 -4.65
C LYS A 66 1.79 4.12 -6.06
N SER A 67 0.84 3.77 -6.92
CA SER A 67 1.12 3.51 -8.34
C SER A 67 0.79 4.78 -9.12
N ARG A 68 1.80 5.41 -9.70
CA ARG A 68 1.67 6.69 -10.40
C ARG A 68 2.17 6.56 -11.84
N PRO A 69 1.60 7.35 -12.79
CA PRO A 69 2.09 7.33 -14.17
C PRO A 69 3.47 7.96 -14.34
N ASP A 70 3.87 8.85 -13.43
CA ASP A 70 5.19 9.47 -13.46
C ASP A 70 5.66 9.80 -12.04
N GLU A 71 6.95 10.15 -11.90
CA GLU A 71 7.57 10.43 -10.61
C GLU A 71 7.14 11.74 -9.97
N GLY A 72 6.67 12.68 -10.77
CA GLY A 72 6.26 13.99 -10.24
C GLY A 72 5.16 13.89 -9.20
N LEU A 73 4.32 12.86 -9.28
CA LEU A 73 3.22 12.65 -8.35
C LEU A 73 3.53 11.58 -7.30
N ALA A 74 4.68 10.91 -7.40
CA ALA A 74 5.03 9.84 -6.46
C ALA A 74 5.37 10.36 -5.07
N THR A 75 5.62 11.65 -4.94
CA THR A 75 5.96 12.27 -3.66
C THR A 75 4.72 12.71 -2.87
N ASP A 76 3.53 12.56 -3.45
CA ASP A 76 2.30 12.91 -2.75
C ASP A 76 2.20 12.08 -1.47
N SER A 77 2.22 12.75 -0.35
CA SER A 77 2.10 12.08 0.94
C SER A 77 0.67 11.64 1.18
N ILE A 78 0.52 10.62 2.00
CA ILE A 78 -0.79 10.17 2.46
C ILE A 78 -1.37 11.25 3.37
N GLY A 79 -2.59 11.70 3.07
CA GLY A 79 -3.25 12.73 3.86
C GLY A 79 -3.61 12.28 5.27
N PRO A 80 -3.81 13.23 6.22
CA PRO A 80 -4.10 12.88 7.62
C PRO A 80 -5.33 11.98 7.79
N ARG A 81 -6.37 12.19 7.00
CA ARG A 81 -7.58 11.39 7.07
C ARG A 81 -7.30 9.93 6.69
N GLN A 82 -6.54 9.72 5.62
CA GLN A 82 -6.16 8.38 5.18
C GLN A 82 -5.22 7.72 6.18
N ARG A 83 -4.27 8.47 6.73
CA ARG A 83 -3.37 7.96 7.78
C ARG A 83 -4.16 7.47 8.99
N GLY A 84 -5.16 8.23 9.41
CA GLY A 84 -6.01 7.84 10.52
C GLY A 84 -6.75 6.53 10.26
N ARG A 85 -7.25 6.33 9.05
CA ARG A 85 -7.90 5.07 8.66
C ARG A 85 -6.93 3.91 8.70
N ILE A 86 -5.72 4.10 8.20
CA ILE A 86 -4.68 3.06 8.20
C ILE A 86 -4.29 2.69 9.62
N VAL A 87 -4.14 3.66 10.50
CA VAL A 87 -3.83 3.41 11.92
C VAL A 87 -4.94 2.55 12.54
N ARG A 88 -6.20 2.93 12.35
CA ARG A 88 -7.32 2.16 12.90
C ARG A 88 -7.40 0.75 12.31
N ALA A 89 -7.17 0.63 11.00
CA ALA A 89 -7.14 -0.67 10.34
C ALA A 89 -6.01 -1.55 10.88
N ALA A 90 -4.84 -0.95 11.11
CA ALA A 90 -3.70 -1.65 11.68
C ALA A 90 -4.01 -2.14 13.11
N GLU A 91 -4.64 -1.30 13.93
CA GLU A 91 -5.05 -1.69 15.28
C GLU A 91 -6.02 -2.87 15.24
N LEU A 92 -6.99 -2.84 14.32
CA LEU A 92 -7.94 -3.94 14.16
C LEU A 92 -7.23 -5.22 13.70
N TYR A 93 -6.29 -5.10 12.78
CA TYR A 93 -5.53 -6.25 12.30
C TYR A 93 -4.72 -6.88 13.43
N LEU A 94 -4.04 -6.07 14.23
CA LEU A 94 -3.22 -6.56 15.33
C LEU A 94 -4.09 -7.11 16.47
N ALA A 95 -5.35 -6.70 16.56
CA ALA A 95 -6.32 -7.21 17.55
C ALA A 95 -5.77 -7.23 18.98
N GLY A 96 -5.12 -6.16 19.38
CA GLY A 96 -4.55 -6.03 20.73
C GLY A 96 -3.21 -6.71 20.92
N LYS A 97 -2.65 -7.36 19.88
CA LYS A 97 -1.32 -7.95 19.99
C LYS A 97 -0.28 -6.85 20.05
N SER A 98 0.65 -6.99 20.98
CA SER A 98 1.75 -6.05 21.12
C SER A 98 2.89 -6.50 20.20
N SER A 99 2.93 -5.92 18.99
CA SER A 99 3.99 -6.20 18.02
C SER A 99 4.63 -4.90 17.57
N PRO A 100 5.95 -4.87 17.36
CA PRO A 100 6.55 -3.71 16.70
C PRO A 100 5.88 -3.51 15.35
N ALA A 101 5.48 -2.28 15.06
CA ALA A 101 4.78 -1.95 13.84
C ALA A 101 5.36 -0.70 13.21
N ARG A 102 5.22 -0.61 11.88
CA ARG A 102 5.77 0.49 11.10
C ARG A 102 4.85 0.77 9.92
N PHE A 103 4.78 2.02 9.51
CA PHE A 103 3.99 2.44 8.36
C PHE A 103 4.91 2.85 7.22
N ASP A 104 4.82 2.12 6.13
CA ASP A 104 5.69 2.29 4.97
C ASP A 104 4.89 2.71 3.74
N VAL A 105 5.59 3.24 2.76
CA VAL A 105 5.04 3.54 1.44
C VAL A 105 5.94 2.90 0.39
N ILE A 106 5.33 2.27 -0.62
CA ILE A 106 6.07 1.82 -1.80
C ILE A 106 5.50 2.57 -3.00
N SER A 107 6.38 3.27 -3.71
CA SER A 107 6.03 4.00 -4.92
C SER A 107 6.39 3.16 -6.14
N VAL A 108 5.42 3.00 -7.04
CA VAL A 108 5.60 2.24 -8.28
C VAL A 108 5.36 3.15 -9.47
N VAL A 109 6.36 3.31 -10.31
CA VAL A 109 6.31 4.12 -11.53
C VAL A 109 6.70 3.21 -12.69
N PRO A 110 6.01 3.32 -13.87
CA PRO A 110 6.34 2.47 -15.01
C PRO A 110 7.83 2.58 -15.41
N LYS A 111 8.40 1.45 -15.81
CA LYS A 111 9.79 1.33 -16.30
C LYS A 111 10.85 1.64 -15.27
N ARG A 112 10.49 1.66 -13.98
CA ARG A 112 11.44 1.86 -12.90
C ARG A 112 11.21 0.82 -11.81
N LEU A 113 12.26 0.55 -11.02
CA LEU A 113 12.11 -0.31 -9.86
C LEU A 113 11.24 0.39 -8.81
N PRO A 114 10.39 -0.36 -8.10
CA PRO A 114 9.62 0.22 -7.00
C PRO A 114 10.56 0.81 -5.95
N ARG A 115 10.14 1.92 -5.34
CA ARG A 115 10.90 2.58 -4.27
C ARG A 115 10.19 2.37 -2.95
N HIS A 116 10.93 1.87 -1.98
CA HIS A 116 10.40 1.56 -0.65
C HIS A 116 10.84 2.65 0.34
N PHE A 117 9.86 3.35 0.91
CA PHE A 117 10.07 4.34 1.94
C PHE A 117 9.68 3.73 3.28
N LYS A 118 10.68 3.29 4.04
CA LYS A 118 10.46 2.67 5.35
C LYS A 118 10.16 3.75 6.38
N ASP A 119 9.22 3.44 7.28
CA ASP A 119 8.84 4.37 8.35
C ASP A 119 8.50 5.75 7.78
N ALA A 120 7.68 5.73 6.70
CA ALA A 120 7.38 6.92 5.93
C ALA A 120 6.59 7.95 6.73
N TRP A 121 5.84 7.51 7.72
CA TRP A 121 5.06 8.38 8.60
C TRP A 121 4.75 7.64 9.89
N ARG A 122 4.38 8.38 10.92
CA ARG A 122 4.04 7.81 12.24
C ARG A 122 2.69 8.34 12.70
N PRO A 123 1.96 7.59 13.55
CA PRO A 123 0.68 8.04 14.09
C PRO A 123 0.76 9.40 14.78
N ASP A 124 1.90 9.71 15.41
CA ASP A 124 2.11 10.97 16.11
C ASP A 124 2.13 12.19 15.19
N ASP A 125 2.31 11.95 13.89
CA ASP A 125 2.33 13.02 12.89
C ASP A 125 0.93 13.52 12.50
N LEU A 126 -0.10 12.90 13.05
CA LEU A 126 -1.50 13.24 12.75
C LEU A 126 -1.97 14.48 13.51
#